data_0b9cd662064f9c1575cde9f408961178
#
_entry.id   0b9cd662064f9c1575cde9f408961178
#
_cell.length_a   1.000
_cell.length_b   1.000
_cell.length_c   1.000
_cell.angle_alpha   90.00
_cell.angle_beta   90.00
_cell.angle_gamma   90.00
#
_symmetry.space_group_name_H-M   'P 1'
#
loop_
_entity.id
_entity.type
_entity.pdbx_description
1 polymer ?
#
loop_
_entity_poly.entity_id
_entity_poly.type
_entity_poly.pdbx_seq_one_letter_code
_entity_poly.pdbx_strand_id
1 'polypeptide(L)'
;VKVIGVDIVAEAIENAKENAKRNEVETATFYAADVGKFLQKYPQYEGKIKTIVLDPPRGGIAPKTLAKVAALDASRVVYVSCNPATQARDIETLTENGYQLKKLSFVDQFPHTSHIEAVTIFEK
;
A
#
# COMPACT_ATOMS: atom_id res chain seq x y z
N VAL A 1 5.81 4.16 17.02
CA VAL A 1 5.74 3.75 15.62
C VAL A 1 5.52 4.98 14.75
N LYS A 2 6.37 5.15 13.75
CA LYS A 2 6.21 6.22 12.76
C LYS A 2 5.48 5.68 11.54
N VAL A 3 4.51 6.45 11.06
CA VAL A 3 3.70 6.11 9.89
C VAL A 3 3.87 7.19 8.82
N ILE A 4 4.00 6.76 7.58
CA ILE A 4 4.06 7.65 6.42
C ILE A 4 2.94 7.26 5.47
N GLY A 5 2.06 8.22 5.17
CA GLY A 5 0.97 8.04 4.22
C GLY A 5 1.23 8.83 2.94
N VAL A 6 1.06 8.18 1.81
CA VAL A 6 1.25 8.81 0.50
C VAL A 6 0.04 8.52 -0.39
N ASP A 7 -0.52 9.57 -0.96
CA ASP A 7 -1.64 9.47 -1.90
C ASP A 7 -1.55 10.63 -2.90
N ILE A 8 -1.90 10.37 -4.14
CA ILE A 8 -1.89 11.40 -5.18
C ILE A 8 -3.03 12.40 -5.02
N VAL A 9 -4.11 12.02 -4.34
CA VAL A 9 -5.28 12.88 -4.13
C VAL A 9 -5.04 13.81 -2.94
N ALA A 10 -4.84 15.09 -3.22
CA ALA A 10 -4.54 16.09 -2.19
C ALA A 10 -5.64 16.19 -1.13
N GLU A 11 -6.92 16.10 -1.53
CA GLU A 11 -8.04 16.13 -0.60
C GLU A 11 -8.02 14.96 0.38
N ALA A 12 -7.68 13.76 -0.09
CA ALA A 12 -7.53 12.58 0.76
C ALA A 12 -6.43 12.79 1.81
N ILE A 13 -5.33 13.42 1.43
CA ILE A 13 -4.23 13.73 2.34
C ILE A 13 -4.66 14.79 3.38
N GLU A 14 -5.38 15.82 2.98
CA GLU A 14 -5.90 16.80 3.93
C GLU A 14 -6.85 16.17 4.94
N ASN A 15 -7.73 15.28 4.48
CA ASN A 15 -8.62 14.51 5.36
C ASN A 15 -7.84 13.61 6.32
N ALA A 16 -6.78 12.97 5.84
CA ALA A 16 -5.93 12.12 6.67
C ALA A 16 -5.24 12.94 7.78
N LYS A 17 -4.72 14.12 7.43
CA LYS A 17 -4.11 15.04 8.40
C LYS A 17 -5.11 15.48 9.46
N GLU A 18 -6.32 15.84 9.04
CA GLU A 18 -7.38 16.24 9.95
C GLU A 18 -7.80 15.11 10.88
N ASN A 19 -7.97 13.90 10.35
CA ASN A 19 -8.31 12.73 11.15
C ASN A 19 -7.21 12.38 12.16
N ALA A 20 -5.96 12.48 11.77
CA ALA A 20 -4.83 12.27 12.68
C ALA A 20 -4.84 13.29 13.82
N LYS A 21 -5.11 14.54 13.51
CA LYS A 21 -5.20 15.62 14.51
C LYS A 21 -6.35 15.38 15.49
N ARG A 22 -7.54 14.98 14.99
CA ARG A 22 -8.70 14.67 15.84
C ARG A 22 -8.43 13.51 16.80
N ASN A 23 -7.64 12.53 16.38
CA ASN A 23 -7.32 11.34 17.16
C ASN A 23 -5.99 11.46 17.90
N GLU A 24 -5.43 12.67 17.96
CA GLU A 24 -4.18 12.96 18.66
C GLU A 24 -3.01 12.08 18.19
N VAL A 25 -2.98 11.72 16.91
CA VAL A 25 -1.89 10.95 16.31
C VAL A 25 -0.81 11.92 15.83
N GLU A 26 0.33 11.92 16.50
CA GLU A 26 1.45 12.82 16.18
C GLU A 26 2.57 12.13 15.38
N THR A 27 2.53 10.80 15.27
CA THR A 27 3.58 9.99 14.65
C THR A 27 3.35 9.71 13.17
N ALA A 28 2.27 10.23 12.59
CA ALA A 28 1.93 10.05 11.19
C ALA A 28 2.26 11.32 10.39
N THR A 29 2.92 11.14 9.24
CA THR A 29 3.22 12.21 8.29
C THR A 29 2.59 11.83 6.95
N PHE A 30 1.97 12.79 6.27
CA PHE A 30 1.25 12.54 5.03
C PHE A 30 1.78 13.42 3.90
N TYR A 31 1.86 12.83 2.70
CA TYR A 31 2.35 13.50 1.51
C TYR A 31 1.37 13.32 0.35
N ALA A 32 0.96 14.43 -0.27
CA ALA A 32 0.19 14.40 -1.51
C ALA A 32 1.16 14.28 -2.68
N ALA A 33 1.37 13.07 -3.18
CA ALA A 33 2.32 12.81 -4.24
C ALA A 33 2.04 11.47 -4.93
N ASP A 34 2.52 11.35 -6.15
CA ASP A 34 2.63 10.06 -6.82
C ASP A 34 3.69 9.21 -6.09
N VAL A 35 3.36 7.94 -5.80
CA VAL A 35 4.25 7.07 -5.02
C VAL A 35 5.62 6.90 -5.68
N GLY A 36 5.66 6.71 -7.01
CA GLY A 36 6.93 6.56 -7.71
C GLY A 36 7.82 7.80 -7.58
N LYS A 37 7.22 8.97 -7.71
CA LYS A 37 7.94 10.25 -7.53
C LYS A 37 8.37 10.48 -6.10
N PHE A 38 7.49 10.12 -5.15
CA PHE A 38 7.81 10.21 -3.73
C PHE A 38 9.05 9.39 -3.38
N LEU A 39 9.13 8.16 -3.86
CA LEU A 39 10.26 7.28 -3.58
C LEU A 39 11.56 7.79 -4.20
N GLN A 40 11.50 8.45 -5.34
CA GLN A 40 12.67 9.10 -5.94
C GLN A 40 13.16 10.30 -5.12
N LYS A 41 12.23 11.05 -4.55
CA LYS A 41 12.53 12.25 -3.76
C LYS A 41 13.06 11.92 -2.36
N TYR A 42 12.63 10.80 -1.79
CA TYR A 42 12.96 10.40 -0.42
C TYR A 42 13.65 9.03 -0.36
N PRO A 43 14.85 8.88 -0.95
CA PRO A 43 15.55 7.59 -0.94
C PRO A 43 16.01 7.14 0.46
N GLN A 44 16.00 8.06 1.44
CA GLN A 44 16.37 7.74 2.81
C GLN A 44 15.48 6.72 3.49
N TYR A 45 14.28 6.46 2.97
CA TYR A 45 13.37 5.46 3.54
C TYR A 45 13.70 4.03 3.11
N GLU A 46 14.54 3.85 2.10
CA GLU A 46 14.94 2.53 1.66
C GLU A 46 15.64 1.77 2.80
N GLY A 47 15.21 0.54 3.05
CA GLY A 47 15.76 -0.29 4.12
C GLY A 47 15.32 0.07 5.54
N LYS A 48 14.50 1.11 5.71
CA LYS A 48 14.06 1.58 7.04
C LYS A 48 12.58 1.29 7.33
N ILE A 49 11.86 0.75 6.36
CA ILE A 49 10.43 0.48 6.50
C ILE A 49 10.22 -0.99 6.81
N LYS A 50 9.48 -1.29 7.87
CA LYS A 50 9.17 -2.68 8.24
C LYS A 50 7.96 -3.22 7.49
N THR A 51 6.90 -2.43 7.41
CA THR A 51 5.64 -2.86 6.82
C THR A 51 5.14 -1.80 5.85
N ILE A 52 4.75 -2.25 4.67
CA ILE A 52 4.11 -1.42 3.66
C ILE A 52 2.65 -1.89 3.54
N VAL A 53 1.72 -0.95 3.57
CA VAL A 53 0.31 -1.21 3.31
C VAL A 53 -0.06 -0.57 1.98
N LEU A 54 -0.57 -1.38 1.06
CA LEU A 54 -0.98 -0.96 -0.27
C LEU A 54 -2.50 -1.12 -0.40
N ASP A 55 -3.17 -0.05 -0.81
CA ASP A 55 -4.61 -0.03 -1.08
C ASP A 55 -4.83 0.67 -2.42
N PRO A 56 -4.45 0.02 -3.54
CA PRO A 56 -4.50 0.65 -4.85
C PRO A 56 -5.91 0.72 -5.43
N PRO A 57 -6.13 1.56 -6.45
CA PRO A 57 -7.38 1.57 -7.20
C PRO A 57 -7.59 0.24 -7.95
N ARG A 58 -8.76 0.08 -8.58
CA ARG A 58 -9.13 -1.15 -9.31
C ARG A 58 -8.14 -1.58 -10.39
N GLY A 59 -7.45 -0.63 -11.00
CA GLY A 59 -6.41 -0.92 -11.98
C GLY A 59 -5.13 -1.52 -11.42
N GLY A 60 -5.03 -1.61 -10.10
CA GLY A 60 -3.83 -2.08 -9.42
C GLY A 60 -2.71 -1.05 -9.44
N ILE A 61 -1.50 -1.52 -9.23
CA ILE A 61 -0.29 -0.69 -9.23
C ILE A 61 0.50 -0.98 -10.50
N ALA A 62 0.98 0.09 -11.18
CA ALA A 62 1.84 -0.10 -12.34
C ALA A 62 3.07 -0.95 -11.95
N PRO A 63 3.46 -1.95 -12.77
CA PRO A 63 4.57 -2.83 -12.42
C PRO A 63 5.86 -2.10 -12.08
N LYS A 64 6.15 -1.01 -12.77
CA LYS A 64 7.32 -0.18 -12.51
C LYS A 64 7.29 0.47 -11.12
N THR A 65 6.13 0.96 -10.69
CA THR A 65 5.93 1.54 -9.36
C THR A 65 5.99 0.45 -8.29
N LEU A 66 5.37 -0.70 -8.54
CA LEU A 66 5.38 -1.81 -7.60
C LEU A 66 6.79 -2.36 -7.38
N ALA A 67 7.61 -2.40 -8.43
CA ALA A 67 9.02 -2.78 -8.32
C ALA A 67 9.79 -1.80 -7.43
N LYS A 68 9.51 -0.50 -7.52
CA LYS A 68 10.12 0.51 -6.64
C LYS A 68 9.67 0.34 -5.19
N VAL A 69 8.42 0.01 -4.97
CA VAL A 69 7.88 -0.30 -3.63
C VAL A 69 8.60 -1.52 -3.05
N ALA A 70 8.74 -2.58 -3.84
CA ALA A 70 9.45 -3.79 -3.43
C ALA A 70 10.93 -3.53 -3.11
N ALA A 71 11.55 -2.58 -3.80
CA ALA A 71 12.95 -2.19 -3.57
C ALA A 71 13.16 -1.50 -2.23
N LEU A 72 12.11 -1.02 -1.56
CA LEU A 72 12.20 -0.52 -0.19
C LEU A 72 12.61 -1.58 0.81
N ASP A 73 12.52 -2.85 0.42
CA ASP A 73 12.98 -4.00 1.19
C ASP A 73 12.29 -4.13 2.57
N ALA A 74 11.03 -3.76 2.64
CA ALA A 74 10.24 -3.98 3.85
C ALA A 74 10.08 -5.48 4.12
N SER A 75 10.10 -5.88 5.38
CA SER A 75 9.93 -7.29 5.74
C SER A 75 8.52 -7.81 5.49
N ARG A 76 7.54 -6.93 5.46
CA ARG A 76 6.13 -7.29 5.26
C ARG A 76 5.44 -6.30 4.31
N VAL A 77 4.60 -6.84 3.43
CA VAL A 77 3.70 -6.06 2.57
C VAL A 77 2.29 -6.57 2.77
N VAL A 78 1.38 -5.66 3.07
CA VAL A 78 -0.06 -5.93 3.15
C VAL A 78 -0.72 -5.27 1.94
N TYR A 79 -1.40 -6.06 1.13
CA TYR A 79 -2.04 -5.59 -0.08
C TYR A 79 -3.56 -5.79 0.02
N VAL A 80 -4.31 -4.70 -0.01
CA VAL A 80 -5.77 -4.70 0.02
C VAL A 80 -6.28 -4.40 -1.39
N SER A 81 -7.08 -5.28 -1.96
CA SER A 81 -7.57 -5.12 -3.34
C SER A 81 -9.07 -5.37 -3.44
N CYS A 82 -9.73 -4.55 -4.24
CA CYS A 82 -11.12 -4.78 -4.64
C CYS A 82 -11.23 -5.48 -6.02
N ASN A 83 -10.10 -5.78 -6.67
CA ASN A 83 -10.07 -6.42 -7.99
C ASN A 83 -9.11 -7.61 -7.99
N PRO A 84 -9.64 -8.85 -7.93
CA PRO A 84 -8.79 -10.06 -7.90
C PRO A 84 -7.89 -10.23 -9.12
N ALA A 85 -8.32 -9.78 -10.29
CA ALA A 85 -7.54 -9.94 -11.52
C ALA A 85 -6.24 -9.09 -11.49
N THR A 86 -6.35 -7.83 -11.11
CA THR A 86 -5.16 -6.95 -10.98
C THR A 86 -4.31 -7.34 -9.79
N GLN A 87 -4.93 -7.85 -8.73
CA GLN A 87 -4.20 -8.36 -7.57
C GLN A 87 -3.32 -9.55 -7.94
N ALA A 88 -3.83 -10.49 -8.73
CA ALA A 88 -3.07 -11.65 -9.19
C ALA A 88 -1.81 -11.23 -9.95
N ARG A 89 -1.93 -10.23 -10.83
CA ARG A 89 -0.80 -9.64 -11.57
C ARG A 89 0.22 -9.02 -10.61
N ASP A 90 -0.24 -8.26 -9.63
CA ASP A 90 0.64 -7.57 -8.68
C ASP A 90 1.31 -8.56 -7.71
N ILE A 91 0.62 -9.67 -7.35
CA ILE A 91 1.21 -10.77 -6.59
C ILE A 91 2.41 -11.37 -7.32
N GLU A 92 2.28 -11.58 -8.62
CA GLU A 92 3.37 -12.11 -9.45
C GLU A 92 4.60 -11.18 -9.38
N THR A 93 4.39 -9.87 -9.53
CA THR A 93 5.47 -8.88 -9.43
C THR A 93 6.14 -8.89 -8.06
N LEU A 94 5.37 -8.96 -6.98
CA LEU A 94 5.93 -9.03 -5.63
C LEU A 94 6.72 -10.32 -5.41
N THR A 95 6.23 -11.45 -5.92
CA THR A 95 6.92 -12.73 -5.83
C THR A 95 8.25 -12.71 -6.57
N GLU A 96 8.30 -12.10 -7.76
CA GLU A 96 9.53 -11.92 -8.53
C GLU A 96 10.56 -11.06 -7.79
N ASN A 97 10.11 -10.21 -6.88
CA ASN A 97 10.97 -9.33 -6.08
C ASN A 97 11.29 -9.90 -4.68
N GLY A 98 11.07 -11.19 -4.47
CA GLY A 98 11.51 -11.89 -3.27
C GLY A 98 10.48 -12.01 -2.15
N TYR A 99 9.24 -11.57 -2.38
CA TYR A 99 8.17 -11.71 -1.38
C TYR A 99 7.44 -13.04 -1.54
N GLN A 100 7.06 -13.63 -0.42
CA GLN A 100 6.24 -14.85 -0.38
C GLN A 100 4.86 -14.52 0.16
N LEU A 101 3.83 -15.03 -0.50
CA LEU A 101 2.46 -14.91 -0.03
C LEU A 101 2.28 -15.80 1.21
N LYS A 102 1.96 -15.20 2.35
CA LYS A 102 1.78 -15.90 3.63
C LYS A 102 0.34 -16.06 4.03
N LYS A 103 -0.52 -15.11 3.65
CA LYS A 103 -1.93 -15.16 4.03
C LYS A 103 -2.79 -14.49 2.97
N LEU A 104 -3.95 -15.11 2.70
CA LEU A 104 -4.99 -14.55 1.84
C LEU A 104 -6.31 -14.59 2.60
N SER A 105 -6.97 -13.44 2.74
CA SER A 105 -8.26 -13.32 3.38
C SER A 105 -9.22 -12.53 2.49
N PHE A 106 -10.48 -12.92 2.49
CA PHE A 106 -11.53 -12.21 1.77
C PHE A 106 -12.45 -11.51 2.76
N VAL A 107 -12.78 -10.25 2.48
CA VAL A 107 -13.72 -9.46 3.28
C VAL A 107 -14.85 -9.01 2.38
N ASP A 108 -16.07 -9.38 2.76
CA ASP A 108 -17.27 -8.95 2.07
C ASP A 108 -17.83 -7.70 2.75
N GLN A 109 -17.42 -6.53 2.26
CA GLN A 109 -17.85 -5.25 2.82
C GLN A 109 -19.23 -4.82 2.35
N PHE A 110 -19.69 -5.39 1.24
CA PHE A 110 -20.98 -5.03 0.63
C PHE A 110 -21.78 -6.30 0.33
N PRO A 111 -22.46 -6.88 1.35
CA PRO A 111 -23.07 -8.22 1.23
C PRO A 111 -24.16 -8.36 0.16
N HIS A 112 -24.68 -7.25 -0.37
CA HIS A 112 -25.67 -7.27 -1.45
C HIS A 112 -25.07 -6.98 -2.82
N THR A 113 -23.74 -6.95 -2.94
CA THR A 113 -23.03 -6.71 -4.19
C THR A 113 -22.02 -7.83 -4.44
N SER A 114 -21.49 -7.90 -5.66
CA SER A 114 -20.42 -8.85 -6.01
C SER A 114 -19.02 -8.34 -5.64
N HIS A 115 -18.93 -7.23 -4.91
CA HIS A 115 -17.64 -6.63 -4.55
C HIS A 115 -17.10 -7.26 -3.28
N ILE A 116 -15.99 -7.99 -3.43
CA ILE A 116 -15.24 -8.60 -2.33
C ILE A 116 -13.86 -7.95 -2.30
N GLU A 117 -13.40 -7.55 -1.11
CA GLU A 117 -12.03 -7.14 -0.93
C GLU A 117 -11.18 -8.32 -0.51
N ALA A 118 -10.02 -8.45 -1.14
CA ALA A 118 -9.04 -9.45 -0.80
C ALA A 118 -7.84 -8.79 -0.11
N VAL A 119 -7.48 -9.32 1.04
CA VAL A 119 -6.30 -8.87 1.80
C VAL A 119 -5.24 -9.95 1.69
N THR A 120 -4.08 -9.59 1.15
CA THR A 120 -2.94 -10.50 1.06
C THR A 120 -1.79 -9.98 1.90
N ILE A 121 -1.10 -10.88 2.57
CA ILE A 121 0.07 -10.57 3.39
C ILE A 121 1.27 -11.31 2.82
N PHE A 122 2.33 -10.55 2.55
CA PHE A 122 3.59 -11.04 2.01
C PHE A 122 4.70 -10.82 3.02
N GLU A 123 5.66 -11.72 3.02
CA GLU A 123 6.88 -11.59 3.82
C GLU A 123 8.09 -11.98 2.97
N LYS A 124 9.21 -11.37 3.26
CA LYS A 124 10.49 -11.76 2.67
C LYS A 124 11.12 -12.95 3.37
#